data_9792de9186748da7ba5a90a911de89b8
#
_entry.id   9792de9186748da7ba5a90a911de89b8
#
_cell.length_a   1.000
_cell.length_b   1.000
_cell.length_c   1.000
_cell.angle_alpha   90.00
_cell.angle_beta   90.00
_cell.angle_gamma   90.00
#
_symmetry.space_group_name_H-M   'P 1'
#
loop_
_entity.id
_entity.type
_entity.pdbx_description
1 polymer ?
#
loop_
_entity_poly.entity_id
_entity_poly.type
_entity_poly.pdbx_seq_one_letter_code
_entity_poly.pdbx_strand_id
1 'polypeptide(L)'
;TLKAIEHPISKQVEVLVEICSYAGTGNVLKVQNMMHICDDHLDKEKDEDLHQAFAVLGVALIAMGEDIGAEMALRMFNHLMHYGEPVIRRTVPLALGLLCASNPLLNVLETLSKYSHDNDADVAINAIFAMGLVGAGTNNARLAQMLRQLASYYHKDANCLFMVRIAQGLLHMGKGTISINSFHSDRQLLSPVAIAGVLITLIAFTDTKTLILGKYHWFLYYLATAMYPRFLITLDENLNSLPVTVRVGQAVDVVGQAGRPKTITGFQTHSTPVLLAHSERAELATEEYISLSHILEGFVLLCKNPDFMEEDKE
;
A
#
# COMPACT_ATOMS: atom_id res chain seq x y z
N THR A 1 6.17 17.88 26.16
CA THR A 1 5.53 16.95 27.14
C THR A 1 6.08 15.54 27.06
N LEU A 2 6.25 14.94 25.86
CA LEU A 2 6.83 13.60 25.71
C LEU A 2 8.24 13.47 26.29
N LYS A 3 9.09 14.47 26.09
CA LYS A 3 10.48 14.51 26.62
C LYS A 3 10.56 14.50 28.15
N ALA A 4 9.46 14.73 28.86
CA ALA A 4 9.38 14.68 30.30
C ALA A 4 9.06 13.27 30.83
N ILE A 5 8.78 12.30 29.95
CA ILE A 5 8.48 10.93 30.32
C ILE A 5 9.77 10.11 30.24
N GLU A 6 10.27 9.68 31.39
CA GLU A 6 11.47 8.84 31.51
C GLU A 6 11.14 7.37 31.22
N HIS A 7 10.69 7.07 30.01
CA HIS A 7 10.37 5.71 29.56
C HIS A 7 10.71 5.57 28.08
N PRO A 8 11.23 4.42 27.61
CA PRO A 8 11.57 4.18 26.19
C PRO A 8 10.42 4.46 25.21
N ILE A 9 9.18 4.26 25.65
CA ILE A 9 7.97 4.57 24.86
C ILE A 9 7.92 6.03 24.39
N SER A 10 8.58 6.95 25.13
CA SER A 10 8.63 8.38 24.76
C SER A 10 9.28 8.59 23.39
N LYS A 11 10.44 7.94 23.15
CA LYS A 11 11.13 7.98 21.84
C LYS A 11 10.28 7.34 20.75
N GLN A 12 9.65 6.22 21.04
CA GLN A 12 8.77 5.50 20.09
C GLN A 12 7.60 6.38 19.64
N VAL A 13 6.92 7.01 20.59
CA VAL A 13 5.79 7.91 20.30
C VAL A 13 6.25 9.17 19.58
N GLU A 14 7.42 9.73 19.91
CA GLU A 14 7.96 10.90 19.21
C GLU A 14 8.19 10.60 17.72
N VAL A 15 8.80 9.46 17.41
CA VAL A 15 8.99 9.01 16.01
C VAL A 15 7.65 8.77 15.33
N LEU A 16 6.70 8.09 15.96
CA LEU A 16 5.37 7.83 15.38
C LEU A 16 4.61 9.12 15.07
N VAL A 17 4.63 10.10 15.97
CA VAL A 17 3.99 11.40 15.74
C VAL A 17 4.66 12.12 14.57
N GLU A 18 5.99 12.09 14.49
CA GLU A 18 6.71 12.72 13.39
C GLU A 18 6.39 12.09 12.04
N ILE A 19 6.45 10.77 11.91
CA ILE A 19 6.17 10.09 10.65
C ILE A 19 4.72 10.25 10.19
N CYS A 20 3.76 10.23 11.13
CA CYS A 20 2.35 10.48 10.80
C CYS A 20 2.11 11.93 10.36
N SER A 21 2.80 12.89 10.96
CA SER A 21 2.66 14.32 10.61
C SER A 21 3.17 14.64 9.19
N TYR A 22 4.13 13.88 8.69
CA TYR A 22 4.72 14.07 7.37
C TYR A 22 4.36 12.95 6.38
N ALA A 23 3.37 12.13 6.70
CA ALA A 23 2.92 11.03 5.84
C ALA A 23 2.58 11.53 4.42
N GLY A 24 3.14 10.89 3.40
CA GLY A 24 2.87 11.18 1.99
C GLY A 24 3.36 12.54 1.48
N THR A 25 4.13 13.28 2.26
CA THR A 25 4.61 14.61 1.86
C THR A 25 5.85 14.60 0.97
N GLY A 26 6.58 13.49 0.91
CA GLY A 26 7.86 13.39 0.21
C GLY A 26 8.96 14.30 0.80
N ASN A 27 8.84 14.74 2.06
CA ASN A 27 9.79 15.65 2.68
C ASN A 27 11.15 14.98 2.90
N VAL A 28 12.12 15.34 2.05
CA VAL A 28 13.46 14.75 2.04
C VAL A 28 14.21 14.93 3.36
N LEU A 29 14.06 16.09 4.02
CA LEU A 29 14.73 16.35 5.30
C LEU A 29 14.20 15.42 6.40
N LYS A 30 12.91 15.10 6.35
CA LYS A 30 12.30 14.16 7.30
C LYS A 30 12.72 12.72 7.01
N VAL A 31 12.84 12.34 5.76
CA VAL A 31 13.40 11.04 5.37
C VAL A 31 14.85 10.91 5.86
N GLN A 32 15.67 11.94 5.68
CA GLN A 32 17.04 11.97 6.21
C GLN A 32 17.07 11.83 7.73
N ASN A 33 16.16 12.52 8.45
CA ASN A 33 16.07 12.38 9.91
C ASN A 33 15.75 10.93 10.32
N MET A 34 14.83 10.27 9.63
CA MET A 34 14.51 8.85 9.88
C MET A 34 15.74 7.96 9.60
N MET A 35 16.50 8.23 8.55
CA MET A 35 17.73 7.49 8.26
C MET A 35 18.79 7.70 9.35
N HIS A 36 18.94 8.90 9.89
CA HIS A 36 19.84 9.14 11.03
C HIS A 36 19.46 8.34 12.26
N ILE A 37 18.15 8.22 12.55
CA ILE A 37 17.68 7.38 13.66
C ILE A 37 18.06 5.89 13.42
N CYS A 38 18.02 5.43 12.16
CA CYS A 38 18.43 4.06 11.82
C CYS A 38 19.95 3.84 11.92
N ASP A 39 20.75 4.90 11.75
CA ASP A 39 22.22 4.84 11.82
C ASP A 39 22.75 4.94 13.25
N ASP A 40 21.91 5.31 14.22
CA ASP A 40 22.31 5.41 15.61
C ASP A 40 22.66 4.02 16.19
N HIS A 41 23.87 3.92 16.72
CA HIS A 41 24.30 2.72 17.45
C HIS A 41 23.76 2.74 18.87
N LEU A 42 22.85 1.82 19.15
CA LEU A 42 22.24 1.68 20.47
C LEU A 42 23.00 0.70 21.34
N ASP A 43 23.10 1.00 22.64
CA ASP A 43 23.62 0.08 23.64
C ASP A 43 22.53 -0.99 23.92
N LYS A 44 22.72 -2.20 23.37
CA LYS A 44 21.75 -3.31 23.42
C LYS A 44 21.35 -3.75 24.84
N GLU A 45 22.14 -3.39 25.84
CA GLU A 45 21.83 -3.71 27.24
C GLU A 45 20.94 -2.64 27.92
N LYS A 46 20.88 -1.44 27.36
CA LYS A 46 20.22 -0.28 28.01
C LYS A 46 19.09 0.34 27.20
N ASP A 47 19.15 0.21 25.87
CA ASP A 47 18.24 0.91 24.98
C ASP A 47 17.29 -0.07 24.28
N GLU A 48 16.01 0.26 24.31
CA GLU A 48 15.03 -0.38 23.43
C GLU A 48 15.15 0.20 22.02
N ASP A 49 15.26 -0.67 21.02
CA ASP A 49 15.53 -0.34 19.62
C ASP A 49 14.28 -0.19 18.74
N LEU A 50 13.08 -0.40 19.32
CA LEU A 50 11.81 -0.39 18.58
C LEU A 50 11.52 0.92 17.85
N HIS A 51 12.02 2.07 18.34
CA HIS A 51 11.89 3.36 17.66
C HIS A 51 12.62 3.38 16.32
N GLN A 52 13.67 2.57 16.12
CA GLN A 52 14.34 2.41 14.83
C GLN A 52 13.45 1.66 13.84
N ALA A 53 12.68 0.65 14.29
CA ALA A 53 11.68 0.00 13.45
C ALA A 53 10.63 1.01 12.92
N PHE A 54 10.16 1.90 13.80
CA PHE A 54 9.22 2.94 13.40
C PHE A 54 9.84 3.95 12.44
N ALA A 55 11.14 4.26 12.59
CA ALA A 55 11.85 5.11 11.64
C ALA A 55 11.93 4.48 10.24
N VAL A 56 12.16 3.17 10.14
CA VAL A 56 12.13 2.44 8.85
C VAL A 56 10.76 2.52 8.19
N LEU A 57 9.67 2.30 8.95
CA LEU A 57 8.30 2.49 8.44
C LEU A 57 8.06 3.94 8.03
N GLY A 58 8.67 4.89 8.77
CA GLY A 58 8.60 6.32 8.49
C GLY A 58 9.21 6.70 7.15
N VAL A 59 10.32 6.10 6.76
CA VAL A 59 10.92 6.31 5.43
C VAL A 59 9.90 5.97 4.33
N ALA A 60 9.22 4.81 4.45
CA ALA A 60 8.18 4.42 3.50
C ALA A 60 6.98 5.37 3.54
N LEU A 61 6.48 5.70 4.73
CA LEU A 61 5.27 6.50 4.92
C LEU A 61 5.45 7.94 4.42
N ILE A 62 6.61 8.54 4.62
CA ILE A 62 6.91 9.91 4.16
C ILE A 62 7.14 9.92 2.64
N ALA A 63 7.84 8.92 2.10
CA ALA A 63 8.19 8.83 0.69
C ALA A 63 7.01 8.42 -0.22
N MET A 64 5.98 7.75 0.34
CA MET A 64 4.82 7.35 -0.46
C MET A 64 4.07 8.57 -0.99
N GLY A 65 3.54 8.46 -2.20
CA GLY A 65 2.84 9.57 -2.87
C GLY A 65 3.71 10.41 -3.80
N GLU A 66 5.02 10.18 -3.82
CA GLU A 66 5.94 10.76 -4.81
C GLU A 66 6.76 9.65 -5.49
N ASP A 67 6.70 9.58 -6.83
CA ASP A 67 7.34 8.51 -7.59
C ASP A 67 8.86 8.48 -7.39
N ILE A 68 9.52 9.64 -7.47
CA ILE A 68 10.98 9.76 -7.26
C ILE A 68 11.35 9.44 -5.81
N GLY A 69 10.58 9.93 -4.85
CA GLY A 69 10.77 9.63 -3.43
C GLY A 69 10.64 8.15 -3.13
N ALA A 70 9.65 7.48 -3.72
CA ALA A 70 9.45 6.04 -3.60
C ALA A 70 10.62 5.23 -4.18
N GLU A 71 11.12 5.60 -5.36
CA GLU A 71 12.30 4.95 -5.94
C GLU A 71 13.57 5.12 -5.10
N MET A 72 13.77 6.31 -4.52
CA MET A 72 14.89 6.56 -3.61
C MET A 72 14.75 5.73 -2.34
N ALA A 73 13.55 5.63 -1.77
CA ALA A 73 13.28 4.81 -0.59
C ALA A 73 13.59 3.33 -0.83
N LEU A 74 13.28 2.78 -2.00
CA LEU A 74 13.65 1.40 -2.36
C LEU A 74 15.16 1.15 -2.29
N ARG A 75 15.97 2.13 -2.71
CA ARG A 75 17.45 2.03 -2.61
C ARG A 75 17.91 2.11 -1.17
N MET A 76 17.31 2.99 -0.35
CA MET A 76 17.60 3.10 1.09
C MET A 76 17.29 1.79 1.82
N PHE A 77 16.15 1.15 1.52
CA PHE A 77 15.80 -0.14 2.11
C PHE A 77 16.78 -1.26 1.77
N ASN A 78 17.31 -1.27 0.56
CA ASN A 78 18.35 -2.22 0.20
C ASN A 78 19.62 -2.01 1.04
N HIS A 79 20.01 -0.76 1.28
CA HIS A 79 21.12 -0.43 2.18
C HIS A 79 20.83 -0.87 3.63
N LEU A 80 19.67 -0.51 4.18
CA LEU A 80 19.26 -0.87 5.54
C LEU A 80 19.18 -2.39 5.75
N MET A 81 18.80 -3.15 4.74
CA MET A 81 18.76 -4.60 4.82
C MET A 81 20.15 -5.22 4.95
N HIS A 82 21.18 -4.61 4.34
CA HIS A 82 22.54 -5.12 4.39
C HIS A 82 23.31 -4.69 5.63
N TYR A 83 23.11 -3.45 6.06
CA TYR A 83 23.95 -2.82 7.10
C TYR A 83 23.19 -2.49 8.38
N GLY A 84 21.87 -2.62 8.39
CA GLY A 84 21.05 -2.30 9.56
C GLY A 84 21.15 -3.32 10.68
N GLU A 85 20.83 -2.88 11.89
CA GLU A 85 20.66 -3.74 13.06
C GLU A 85 19.50 -4.73 12.84
N PRO A 86 19.41 -5.82 13.60
CA PRO A 86 18.39 -6.86 13.41
C PRO A 86 16.95 -6.34 13.40
N VAL A 87 16.61 -5.37 14.26
CA VAL A 87 15.28 -4.77 14.33
C VAL A 87 14.94 -4.02 13.03
N ILE A 88 15.92 -3.33 12.45
CA ILE A 88 15.80 -2.61 11.18
C ILE A 88 15.59 -3.62 10.05
N ARG A 89 16.43 -4.66 9.97
CA ARG A 89 16.34 -5.70 8.94
C ARG A 89 14.99 -6.44 8.97
N ARG A 90 14.43 -6.70 10.14
CA ARG A 90 13.10 -7.31 10.30
C ARG A 90 11.98 -6.42 9.81
N THR A 91 12.18 -5.09 9.87
CA THR A 91 11.14 -4.11 9.50
C THR A 91 11.20 -3.69 8.03
N VAL A 92 12.37 -3.79 7.38
CA VAL A 92 12.52 -3.42 5.95
C VAL A 92 11.49 -4.09 5.04
N PRO A 93 11.20 -5.41 5.13
CA PRO A 93 10.17 -6.02 4.29
C PRO A 93 8.78 -5.39 4.50
N LEU A 94 8.44 -5.02 5.73
CA LEU A 94 7.17 -4.35 6.06
C LEU A 94 7.09 -2.97 5.43
N ALA A 95 8.19 -2.22 5.45
CA ALA A 95 8.29 -0.92 4.80
C ALA A 95 8.13 -1.02 3.27
N LEU A 96 8.72 -2.05 2.65
CA LEU A 96 8.49 -2.35 1.22
C LEU A 96 7.02 -2.67 0.94
N GLY A 97 6.37 -3.44 1.81
CA GLY A 97 4.95 -3.76 1.72
C GLY A 97 4.06 -2.51 1.82
N LEU A 98 4.41 -1.57 2.71
CA LEU A 98 3.70 -0.29 2.86
C LEU A 98 3.84 0.58 1.62
N LEU A 99 5.07 0.74 1.13
CA LEU A 99 5.39 1.61 0.00
C LEU A 99 4.72 1.15 -1.30
N CYS A 100 4.64 -0.17 -1.50
CA CYS A 100 4.17 -0.80 -2.74
C CYS A 100 2.85 -1.57 -2.56
N ALA A 101 2.00 -1.21 -1.59
CA ALA A 101 0.74 -1.90 -1.36
C ALA A 101 -0.12 -1.97 -2.64
N SER A 102 -0.62 -3.14 -2.98
CA SER A 102 -1.38 -3.44 -4.21
C SER A 102 -0.70 -3.00 -5.53
N ASN A 103 0.63 -2.86 -5.51
CA ASN A 103 1.44 -2.51 -6.67
C ASN A 103 2.60 -3.52 -6.83
N PRO A 104 2.39 -4.67 -7.48
CA PRO A 104 3.36 -5.74 -7.57
C PRO A 104 4.49 -5.44 -8.58
N LEU A 105 5.39 -4.53 -8.22
CA LEU A 105 6.59 -4.21 -8.99
C LEU A 105 7.54 -5.41 -8.98
N LEU A 106 8.11 -5.73 -10.15
CA LEU A 106 8.94 -6.91 -10.35
C LEU A 106 10.18 -6.92 -9.44
N ASN A 107 10.89 -5.80 -9.38
CA ASN A 107 12.08 -5.63 -8.54
C ASN A 107 11.78 -5.84 -7.04
N VAL A 108 10.63 -5.35 -6.59
CA VAL A 108 10.18 -5.51 -5.19
C VAL A 108 9.83 -6.97 -4.90
N LEU A 109 9.11 -7.64 -5.81
CA LEU A 109 8.78 -9.06 -5.67
C LEU A 109 10.03 -9.94 -5.63
N GLU A 110 11.02 -9.68 -6.47
CA GLU A 110 12.30 -10.42 -6.48
C GLU A 110 13.08 -10.19 -5.18
N THR A 111 13.08 -8.97 -4.67
CA THR A 111 13.72 -8.64 -3.39
C THR A 111 13.03 -9.33 -2.22
N LEU A 112 11.72 -9.26 -2.13
CA LEU A 112 10.95 -9.93 -1.08
C LEU A 112 11.06 -11.46 -1.18
N SER A 113 11.15 -12.01 -2.39
CA SER A 113 11.40 -13.45 -2.58
C SER A 113 12.73 -13.89 -1.99
N LYS A 114 13.77 -13.09 -2.10
CA LYS A 114 15.06 -13.38 -1.44
C LYS A 114 14.92 -13.34 0.07
N TYR A 115 14.26 -12.30 0.61
CA TYR A 115 14.07 -12.12 2.06
C TYR A 115 13.15 -13.20 2.66
N SER A 116 12.23 -13.77 1.88
CA SER A 116 11.37 -14.87 2.34
C SER A 116 12.12 -16.18 2.65
N HIS A 117 13.39 -16.25 2.28
CA HIS A 117 14.31 -17.36 2.59
C HIS A 117 15.45 -16.94 3.53
N ASP A 118 15.31 -15.81 4.23
CA ASP A 118 16.32 -15.34 5.19
C ASP A 118 16.47 -16.33 6.37
N ASN A 119 17.67 -16.36 6.94
CA ASN A 119 17.96 -17.20 8.11
C ASN A 119 17.22 -16.70 9.38
N ASP A 120 16.92 -15.41 9.47
CA ASP A 120 16.07 -14.86 10.51
C ASP A 120 14.59 -15.12 10.17
N ALA A 121 13.94 -15.95 10.99
CA ALA A 121 12.54 -16.32 10.79
C ALA A 121 11.59 -15.11 10.80
N ASP A 122 11.90 -14.06 11.58
CA ASP A 122 11.09 -12.86 11.65
C ASP A 122 11.19 -12.05 10.35
N VAL A 123 12.38 -11.98 9.74
CA VAL A 123 12.57 -11.39 8.40
C VAL A 123 11.78 -12.17 7.35
N ALA A 124 11.86 -13.50 7.37
CA ALA A 124 11.16 -14.36 6.41
C ALA A 124 9.63 -14.20 6.51
N ILE A 125 9.08 -14.23 7.71
CA ILE A 125 7.64 -14.07 7.97
C ILE A 125 7.16 -12.69 7.51
N ASN A 126 7.90 -11.63 7.84
CA ASN A 126 7.57 -10.26 7.47
C ASN A 126 7.67 -10.07 5.94
N ALA A 127 8.64 -10.71 5.28
CA ALA A 127 8.75 -10.69 3.82
C ALA A 127 7.57 -11.39 3.14
N ILE A 128 7.14 -12.53 3.65
CA ILE A 128 5.97 -13.27 3.13
C ILE A 128 4.69 -12.41 3.27
N PHE A 129 4.50 -11.77 4.43
CA PHE A 129 3.38 -10.86 4.63
C PHE A 129 3.44 -9.67 3.68
N ALA A 130 4.62 -9.07 3.50
CA ALA A 130 4.83 -7.97 2.57
C ALA A 130 4.53 -8.37 1.11
N MET A 131 4.87 -9.59 0.70
CA MET A 131 4.45 -10.13 -0.61
C MET A 131 2.92 -10.15 -0.74
N GLY A 132 2.22 -10.52 0.33
CA GLY A 132 0.76 -10.45 0.39
C GLY A 132 0.22 -9.03 0.24
N LEU A 133 0.81 -8.05 0.92
CA LEU A 133 0.41 -6.64 0.81
C LEU A 133 0.67 -6.06 -0.58
N VAL A 134 1.84 -6.30 -1.14
CA VAL A 134 2.23 -5.83 -2.47
C VAL A 134 1.31 -6.43 -3.55
N GLY A 135 0.91 -7.69 -3.38
CA GLY A 135 -0.01 -8.37 -4.29
C GLY A 135 -1.48 -8.21 -3.96
N ALA A 136 -1.86 -7.50 -2.91
CA ALA A 136 -3.24 -7.48 -2.41
C ALA A 136 -4.26 -7.12 -3.49
N GLY A 137 -5.19 -8.03 -3.75
CA GLY A 137 -6.27 -7.87 -4.72
C GLY A 137 -5.86 -7.83 -6.19
N THR A 138 -4.60 -8.14 -6.53
CA THR A 138 -4.11 -8.04 -7.92
C THR A 138 -4.26 -9.32 -8.73
N ASN A 139 -4.49 -10.47 -8.08
CA ASN A 139 -4.47 -11.79 -8.73
C ASN A 139 -3.21 -12.04 -9.59
N ASN A 140 -2.07 -11.46 -9.23
CA ASN A 140 -0.84 -11.57 -9.99
C ASN A 140 -0.39 -13.04 -10.08
N ALA A 141 -0.31 -13.58 -11.30
CA ALA A 141 -0.02 -15.00 -11.54
C ALA A 141 1.41 -15.38 -11.09
N ARG A 142 2.39 -14.48 -11.28
CA ARG A 142 3.78 -14.72 -10.85
C ARG A 142 3.86 -14.81 -9.33
N LEU A 143 3.24 -13.88 -8.62
CA LEU A 143 3.20 -13.90 -7.16
C LEU A 143 2.43 -15.13 -6.64
N ALA A 144 1.32 -15.50 -7.28
CA ALA A 144 0.59 -16.72 -6.93
C ALA A 144 1.46 -17.97 -7.03
N GLN A 145 2.30 -18.05 -8.07
CA GLN A 145 3.26 -19.15 -8.23
C GLN A 145 4.33 -19.12 -7.13
N MET A 146 4.91 -17.95 -6.83
CA MET A 146 5.90 -17.81 -5.77
C MET A 146 5.33 -18.24 -4.41
N LEU A 147 4.13 -17.81 -4.07
CA LEU A 147 3.47 -18.20 -2.81
C LEU A 147 3.15 -19.71 -2.75
N ARG A 148 2.82 -20.36 -3.87
CA ARG A 148 2.67 -21.81 -3.93
C ARG A 148 3.99 -22.54 -3.67
N GLN A 149 5.08 -22.04 -4.23
CA GLN A 149 6.41 -22.60 -3.98
C GLN A 149 6.81 -22.43 -2.51
N LEU A 150 6.55 -21.26 -1.91
CA LEU A 150 6.79 -21.02 -0.47
C LEU A 150 5.93 -21.93 0.41
N ALA A 151 4.67 -22.20 0.05
CA ALA A 151 3.82 -23.14 0.78
C ALA A 151 4.40 -24.57 0.78
N SER A 152 5.00 -24.99 -0.33
CA SER A 152 5.68 -26.27 -0.43
C SER A 152 7.00 -26.28 0.36
N TYR A 153 7.75 -25.20 0.33
CA TYR A 153 9.00 -25.05 1.06
C TYR A 153 8.77 -25.08 2.58
N TYR A 154 7.81 -24.30 3.06
CA TYR A 154 7.51 -24.17 4.49
C TYR A 154 6.45 -25.17 5.00
N HIS A 155 6.23 -26.30 4.33
CA HIS A 155 5.19 -27.25 4.71
C HIS A 155 5.34 -27.83 6.13
N LYS A 156 6.55 -27.81 6.71
CA LYS A 156 6.85 -28.28 8.07
C LYS A 156 6.84 -27.15 9.12
N ASP A 157 6.92 -25.89 8.69
CA ASP A 157 6.91 -24.73 9.58
C ASP A 157 5.49 -24.12 9.62
N ALA A 158 4.80 -24.36 10.73
CA ALA A 158 3.42 -23.91 10.89
C ALA A 158 3.28 -22.38 10.85
N ASN A 159 4.27 -21.64 11.37
CA ASN A 159 4.22 -20.17 11.44
C ASN A 159 4.42 -19.55 10.05
N CYS A 160 5.44 -19.98 9.34
CA CYS A 160 5.67 -19.51 7.97
C CYS A 160 4.53 -19.95 7.04
N LEU A 161 4.04 -21.17 7.18
CA LEU A 161 2.90 -21.66 6.38
C LEU A 161 1.62 -20.86 6.64
N PHE A 162 1.33 -20.53 7.92
CA PHE A 162 0.22 -19.64 8.27
C PHE A 162 0.34 -18.31 7.54
N MET A 163 1.52 -17.69 7.56
CA MET A 163 1.75 -16.41 6.89
C MET A 163 1.62 -16.52 5.36
N VAL A 164 2.10 -17.61 4.76
CA VAL A 164 1.89 -17.87 3.32
C VAL A 164 0.40 -17.94 2.99
N ARG A 165 -0.42 -18.56 3.84
CA ARG A 165 -1.88 -18.64 3.64
C ARG A 165 -2.54 -17.25 3.74
N ILE A 166 -2.10 -16.42 4.68
CA ILE A 166 -2.55 -15.02 4.78
C ILE A 166 -2.17 -14.25 3.50
N ALA A 167 -0.94 -14.37 3.03
CA ALA A 167 -0.48 -13.72 1.80
C ALA A 167 -1.28 -14.19 0.56
N GLN A 168 -1.59 -15.48 0.46
CA GLN A 168 -2.46 -16.01 -0.60
C GLN A 168 -3.89 -15.43 -0.52
N GLY A 169 -4.43 -15.28 0.70
CA GLY A 169 -5.73 -14.64 0.91
C GLY A 169 -5.73 -13.17 0.48
N LEU A 170 -4.69 -12.42 0.83
CA LEU A 170 -4.53 -11.02 0.41
C LEU A 170 -4.40 -10.89 -1.11
N LEU A 171 -3.60 -11.74 -1.75
CA LEU A 171 -3.42 -11.74 -3.21
C LEU A 171 -4.75 -11.86 -3.95
N HIS A 172 -5.63 -12.74 -3.48
CA HIS A 172 -6.94 -13.01 -4.11
C HIS A 172 -8.10 -12.25 -3.46
N MET A 173 -7.80 -11.22 -2.68
CA MET A 173 -8.78 -10.42 -1.94
C MET A 173 -9.86 -9.88 -2.88
N GLY A 174 -11.14 -10.09 -2.50
CA GLY A 174 -12.28 -9.68 -3.30
C GLY A 174 -12.32 -10.31 -4.69
N LYS A 175 -11.69 -11.49 -4.91
CA LYS A 175 -11.50 -12.09 -6.24
C LYS A 175 -10.79 -11.18 -7.25
N GLY A 176 -9.93 -10.29 -6.77
CA GLY A 176 -9.21 -9.33 -7.60
C GLY A 176 -9.93 -8.00 -7.83
N THR A 177 -10.98 -7.70 -7.06
CA THR A 177 -11.77 -6.47 -7.21
C THR A 177 -11.54 -5.44 -6.10
N ILE A 178 -10.77 -5.79 -5.07
CA ILE A 178 -10.49 -4.93 -3.92
C ILE A 178 -8.97 -4.82 -3.75
N SER A 179 -8.47 -3.60 -3.58
CA SER A 179 -7.05 -3.32 -3.31
C SER A 179 -6.87 -2.76 -1.90
N ILE A 180 -5.63 -2.78 -1.40
CA ILE A 180 -5.20 -2.01 -0.23
C ILE A 180 -4.73 -0.65 -0.74
N ASN A 181 -5.41 0.42 -0.34
CA ASN A 181 -5.09 1.77 -0.77
C ASN A 181 -5.12 2.72 0.43
N SER A 182 -4.03 3.43 0.63
CA SER A 182 -3.88 4.41 1.71
C SER A 182 -4.34 5.82 1.33
N PHE A 183 -4.69 6.03 0.07
CA PHE A 183 -5.13 7.32 -0.45
C PHE A 183 -6.65 7.39 -0.57
N HIS A 184 -7.20 8.60 -0.52
CA HIS A 184 -8.55 8.86 -0.98
C HIS A 184 -8.66 8.57 -2.48
N SER A 185 -9.89 8.41 -2.97
CA SER A 185 -10.15 8.06 -4.38
C SER A 185 -9.54 9.02 -5.39
N ASP A 186 -9.32 10.29 -5.04
CA ASP A 186 -8.61 11.26 -5.87
C ASP A 186 -7.10 10.99 -5.94
N ARG A 187 -6.57 10.14 -5.04
CA ARG A 187 -5.15 9.76 -4.91
C ARG A 187 -4.19 10.91 -4.65
N GLN A 188 -4.69 12.03 -4.19
CA GLN A 188 -3.88 13.20 -3.82
C GLN A 188 -3.65 13.28 -2.31
N LEU A 189 -4.63 12.83 -1.53
CA LEU A 189 -4.60 12.89 -0.08
C LEU A 189 -4.61 11.50 0.54
N LEU A 190 -3.81 11.32 1.59
CA LEU A 190 -3.86 10.13 2.41
C LEU A 190 -5.15 10.10 3.25
N SER A 191 -5.75 8.92 3.33
CA SER A 191 -6.85 8.65 4.25
C SER A 191 -6.29 8.36 5.65
N PRO A 192 -6.55 9.20 6.67
CA PRO A 192 -6.05 8.95 8.02
C PRO A 192 -6.50 7.60 8.58
N VAL A 193 -7.73 7.18 8.27
CA VAL A 193 -8.31 5.91 8.73
C VAL A 193 -7.60 4.73 8.08
N ALA A 194 -7.35 4.78 6.77
CA ALA A 194 -6.65 3.74 6.04
C ALA A 194 -5.20 3.61 6.52
N ILE A 195 -4.49 4.72 6.64
CA ILE A 195 -3.11 4.76 7.16
C ILE A 195 -3.05 4.21 8.59
N ALA A 196 -3.95 4.62 9.46
CA ALA A 196 -3.98 4.13 10.85
C ALA A 196 -4.13 2.62 10.89
N GLY A 197 -5.03 2.04 10.10
CA GLY A 197 -5.24 0.60 10.06
C GLY A 197 -4.04 -0.17 9.51
N VAL A 198 -3.43 0.32 8.43
CA VAL A 198 -2.21 -0.30 7.88
C VAL A 198 -1.05 -0.20 8.87
N LEU A 199 -0.81 0.97 9.48
CA LEU A 199 0.27 1.17 10.45
C LEU A 199 0.09 0.32 11.70
N ILE A 200 -1.11 0.24 12.26
CA ILE A 200 -1.39 -0.62 13.42
C ILE A 200 -1.02 -2.08 13.09
N THR A 201 -1.40 -2.55 11.91
CA THR A 201 -1.04 -3.90 11.46
C THR A 201 0.47 -4.07 11.34
N LEU A 202 1.17 -3.14 10.67
CA LEU A 202 2.62 -3.22 10.48
C LEU A 202 3.40 -3.10 11.80
N ILE A 203 2.94 -2.27 12.72
CA ILE A 203 3.51 -2.17 14.07
C ILE A 203 3.33 -3.48 14.83
N ALA A 204 2.18 -4.15 14.69
CA ALA A 204 1.98 -5.46 15.31
C ALA A 204 2.95 -6.53 14.77
N PHE A 205 3.43 -6.38 13.53
CA PHE A 205 4.45 -7.26 12.95
C PHE A 205 5.87 -7.00 13.47
N THR A 206 6.12 -5.94 14.22
CA THR A 206 7.43 -5.76 14.90
C THR A 206 7.62 -6.76 16.04
N ASP A 207 6.54 -7.27 16.63
CA ASP A 207 6.53 -8.42 17.54
C ASP A 207 5.57 -9.50 17.00
N THR A 208 5.97 -10.11 15.91
CA THR A 208 5.15 -11.09 15.20
C THR A 208 4.78 -12.29 16.05
N LYS A 209 5.70 -12.77 16.89
CA LYS A 209 5.51 -13.98 17.70
C LYS A 209 4.42 -13.81 18.76
N THR A 210 4.43 -12.70 19.46
CA THR A 210 3.47 -12.45 20.54
C THR A 210 2.13 -11.96 20.01
N LEU A 211 2.16 -11.08 19.02
CA LEU A 211 0.96 -10.42 18.52
C LEU A 211 0.30 -11.24 17.39
N ILE A 212 0.92 -11.37 16.24
CA ILE A 212 0.28 -11.93 15.05
C ILE A 212 0.16 -13.45 15.10
N LEU A 213 1.21 -14.14 15.50
CA LEU A 213 1.22 -15.61 15.64
C LEU A 213 0.65 -16.08 16.99
N GLY A 214 0.46 -15.14 17.92
CA GLY A 214 -0.10 -15.39 19.24
C GLY A 214 -1.61 -15.17 19.30
N LYS A 215 -2.04 -14.55 20.40
CA LYS A 215 -3.46 -14.34 20.71
C LYS A 215 -4.10 -13.17 19.96
N TYR A 216 -3.31 -12.28 19.34
CA TYR A 216 -3.76 -11.00 18.82
C TYR A 216 -3.74 -10.94 17.30
N HIS A 217 -3.84 -12.09 16.62
CA HIS A 217 -3.90 -12.17 15.15
C HIS A 217 -5.04 -11.34 14.51
N TRP A 218 -6.03 -10.95 15.28
CA TRP A 218 -7.11 -10.05 14.87
C TRP A 218 -6.61 -8.64 14.48
N PHE A 219 -5.37 -8.25 14.80
CA PHE A 219 -4.75 -7.04 14.25
C PHE A 219 -4.75 -7.01 12.72
N LEU A 220 -4.76 -8.16 12.06
CA LEU A 220 -4.89 -8.24 10.60
C LEU A 220 -6.21 -7.64 10.08
N TYR A 221 -7.27 -7.63 10.88
CA TYR A 221 -8.56 -7.05 10.46
C TYR A 221 -8.52 -5.53 10.31
N TYR A 222 -7.54 -4.83 10.90
CA TYR A 222 -7.37 -3.40 10.68
C TYR A 222 -7.02 -3.05 9.23
N LEU A 223 -6.53 -4.00 8.42
CA LEU A 223 -6.35 -3.80 6.98
C LEU A 223 -7.67 -3.48 6.26
N ALA A 224 -8.82 -3.86 6.83
CA ALA A 224 -10.12 -3.58 6.24
C ALA A 224 -10.39 -2.08 6.05
N THR A 225 -9.80 -1.23 6.88
CA THR A 225 -9.93 0.24 6.76
C THR A 225 -9.26 0.82 5.52
N ALA A 226 -8.34 0.09 4.92
CA ALA A 226 -7.62 0.47 3.70
C ALA A 226 -8.10 -0.30 2.46
N MET A 227 -9.15 -1.12 2.58
CA MET A 227 -9.71 -1.84 1.46
C MET A 227 -10.54 -0.90 0.59
N TYR A 228 -10.18 -0.83 -0.69
CA TYR A 228 -10.80 0.01 -1.70
C TYR A 228 -11.19 -0.77 -2.95
N PRO A 229 -12.30 -0.46 -3.61
CA PRO A 229 -12.65 -1.08 -4.88
C PRO A 229 -11.63 -0.70 -5.96
N ARG A 230 -11.22 -1.69 -6.77
CA ARG A 230 -10.39 -1.47 -7.95
C ARG A 230 -11.17 -1.79 -9.23
N PHE A 231 -12.42 -1.43 -9.25
CA PHE A 231 -13.31 -1.61 -10.39
C PHE A 231 -14.15 -0.37 -10.62
N LEU A 232 -14.74 -0.26 -11.80
CA LEU A 232 -15.75 0.72 -12.13
C LEU A 232 -16.98 -0.02 -12.67
N ILE A 233 -18.10 0.16 -11.99
CA ILE A 233 -19.41 -0.32 -12.42
C ILE A 233 -20.33 0.90 -12.51
N THR A 234 -20.92 1.11 -13.65
CA THR A 234 -21.81 2.23 -13.92
C THR A 234 -23.26 1.80 -13.85
N LEU A 235 -24.06 2.60 -13.16
CA LEU A 235 -25.47 2.36 -12.90
C LEU A 235 -26.30 3.56 -13.37
N ASP A 236 -27.55 3.29 -13.72
CA ASP A 236 -28.53 4.33 -13.98
C ASP A 236 -29.15 4.85 -12.66
N GLU A 237 -30.04 5.82 -12.73
CA GLU A 237 -30.77 6.39 -11.59
C GLU A 237 -31.64 5.36 -10.87
N ASN A 238 -32.03 4.28 -11.53
CA ASN A 238 -32.80 3.16 -10.96
C ASN A 238 -31.94 2.03 -10.42
N LEU A 239 -30.61 2.25 -10.34
CA LEU A 239 -29.63 1.26 -9.89
C LEU A 239 -29.51 0.01 -10.81
N ASN A 240 -29.93 0.13 -12.07
CA ASN A 240 -29.70 -0.92 -13.06
C ASN A 240 -28.30 -0.74 -13.68
N SER A 241 -27.70 -1.83 -14.10
CA SER A 241 -26.42 -1.77 -14.81
C SER A 241 -26.55 -1.02 -16.12
N LEU A 242 -25.74 0.01 -16.29
CA LEU A 242 -25.68 0.85 -17.49
C LEU A 242 -24.25 0.79 -18.07
N PRO A 243 -23.96 -0.15 -19.00
CA PRO A 243 -22.65 -0.20 -19.67
C PRO A 243 -22.41 1.05 -20.49
N VAL A 244 -21.30 1.74 -20.23
CA VAL A 244 -20.87 2.94 -20.97
C VAL A 244 -19.41 2.80 -21.38
N THR A 245 -19.06 3.54 -22.43
CA THR A 245 -17.68 3.58 -22.92
C THR A 245 -16.86 4.54 -22.05
N VAL A 246 -15.72 4.07 -21.57
CA VAL A 246 -14.79 4.83 -20.73
C VAL A 246 -13.38 4.76 -21.30
N ARG A 247 -12.60 5.79 -21.04
CA ARG A 247 -11.16 5.85 -21.31
C ARG A 247 -10.44 5.52 -20.01
N VAL A 248 -9.57 4.53 -20.02
CA VAL A 248 -8.76 4.11 -18.87
C VAL A 248 -7.30 4.32 -19.20
N GLY A 249 -6.58 5.03 -18.34
CA GLY A 249 -5.16 5.29 -18.50
C GLY A 249 -4.46 5.64 -17.21
N GLN A 250 -3.14 5.75 -17.26
CA GLN A 250 -2.32 6.14 -16.12
C GLN A 250 -2.56 7.61 -15.76
N ALA A 251 -2.81 7.86 -14.47
CA ALA A 251 -2.93 9.20 -13.94
C ALA A 251 -1.54 9.76 -13.62
N VAL A 252 -1.12 10.80 -14.33
CA VAL A 252 0.16 11.50 -14.13
C VAL A 252 -0.07 12.92 -13.67
N ASP A 253 0.87 13.43 -12.87
CA ASP A 253 0.82 14.79 -12.36
C ASP A 253 0.96 15.82 -13.49
N VAL A 254 0.13 16.85 -13.47
CA VAL A 254 0.25 17.98 -14.40
C VAL A 254 1.32 18.92 -13.88
N VAL A 255 2.36 19.10 -14.68
CA VAL A 255 3.50 19.96 -14.32
C VAL A 255 3.08 21.42 -14.29
N GLY A 256 3.50 22.14 -13.25
CA GLY A 256 3.30 23.58 -13.11
C GLY A 256 1.94 24.06 -12.64
N GLN A 257 1.04 23.13 -12.25
CA GLN A 257 -0.25 23.50 -11.64
C GLN A 257 -0.24 23.32 -10.13
N ALA A 258 -0.87 24.24 -9.42
CA ALA A 258 -1.06 24.12 -7.97
C ALA A 258 -2.00 22.95 -7.64
N GLY A 259 -1.74 22.27 -6.50
CA GLY A 259 -2.54 21.13 -6.06
C GLY A 259 -2.24 19.80 -6.78
N ARG A 260 -1.26 19.75 -7.67
CA ARG A 260 -0.83 18.56 -8.42
C ARG A 260 -2.00 17.79 -9.06
N PRO A 261 -2.83 18.41 -9.90
CA PRO A 261 -3.91 17.70 -10.57
C PRO A 261 -3.32 16.59 -11.44
N LYS A 262 -4.07 15.48 -11.55
CA LYS A 262 -3.66 14.33 -12.35
C LYS A 262 -4.51 14.25 -13.61
N THR A 263 -3.86 14.00 -14.74
CA THR A 263 -4.51 13.73 -16.03
C THR A 263 -4.18 12.33 -16.51
N ILE A 264 -5.08 11.78 -17.34
CA ILE A 264 -4.84 10.50 -17.98
C ILE A 264 -3.92 10.69 -19.18
N THR A 265 -2.87 9.89 -19.24
CA THR A 265 -1.98 9.82 -20.43
C THR A 265 -1.98 8.41 -20.98
N GLY A 266 -2.11 8.28 -22.33
CA GLY A 266 -2.07 6.98 -23.00
C GLY A 266 -3.22 6.08 -22.57
N PHE A 267 -4.44 6.46 -22.91
CA PHE A 267 -5.65 5.72 -22.53
C PHE A 267 -5.97 4.58 -23.51
N GLN A 268 -6.68 3.58 -22.98
CA GLN A 268 -7.41 2.57 -23.74
C GLN A 268 -8.92 2.75 -23.51
N THR A 269 -9.70 2.45 -24.53
CA THR A 269 -11.15 2.53 -24.46
C THR A 269 -11.73 1.18 -24.05
N HIS A 270 -12.57 1.17 -23.00
CA HIS A 270 -13.25 -0.01 -22.48
C HIS A 270 -14.73 0.27 -22.31
N SER A 271 -15.53 -0.78 -22.29
CA SER A 271 -16.92 -0.72 -21.82
C SER A 271 -16.98 -1.16 -20.36
N THR A 272 -17.74 -0.45 -19.54
CA THR A 272 -17.96 -0.85 -18.13
C THR A 272 -18.80 -2.15 -18.05
N PRO A 273 -18.59 -3.02 -17.06
CA PRO A 273 -17.66 -2.88 -15.92
C PRO A 273 -16.19 -3.12 -16.32
N VAL A 274 -15.27 -2.41 -15.70
CA VAL A 274 -13.82 -2.50 -15.95
C VAL A 274 -13.03 -2.56 -14.65
N LEU A 275 -11.90 -3.29 -14.65
CA LEU A 275 -10.93 -3.29 -13.55
C LEU A 275 -9.90 -2.17 -13.78
N LEU A 276 -9.53 -1.50 -12.68
CA LEU A 276 -8.52 -0.45 -12.68
C LEU A 276 -7.24 -0.98 -12.03
N ALA A 277 -6.10 -0.82 -12.69
CA ALA A 277 -4.80 -1.13 -12.11
C ALA A 277 -4.33 -0.01 -11.17
N HIS A 278 -3.19 -0.23 -10.51
CA HIS A 278 -2.59 0.79 -9.67
C HIS A 278 -2.32 2.06 -10.48
N SER A 279 -2.70 3.21 -9.93
CA SER A 279 -2.59 4.54 -10.56
C SER A 279 -3.38 4.75 -11.86
N GLU A 280 -4.22 3.83 -12.27
CA GLU A 280 -5.13 4.05 -13.38
C GLU A 280 -6.37 4.85 -12.95
N ARG A 281 -6.85 5.69 -13.87
CA ARG A 281 -8.12 6.41 -13.78
C ARG A 281 -8.98 6.14 -14.99
N ALA A 282 -10.29 6.23 -14.79
CA ALA A 282 -11.27 6.17 -15.84
C ALA A 282 -11.92 7.55 -16.05
N GLU A 283 -12.22 7.87 -17.29
CA GLU A 283 -13.01 9.03 -17.69
C GLU A 283 -14.09 8.58 -18.68
N LEU A 284 -15.26 9.22 -18.63
CA LEU A 284 -16.32 8.95 -19.62
C LEU A 284 -15.82 9.31 -21.01
N ALA A 285 -16.03 8.41 -21.97
CA ALA A 285 -15.71 8.65 -23.38
C ALA A 285 -16.91 9.23 -24.14
N THR A 286 -18.08 9.29 -23.54
CA THR A 286 -19.31 9.80 -24.11
C THR A 286 -19.80 11.03 -23.36
N GLU A 287 -20.41 11.99 -24.07
CA GLU A 287 -21.03 13.17 -23.49
C GLU A 287 -22.53 12.94 -23.17
N GLU A 288 -23.07 11.78 -23.56
CA GLU A 288 -24.48 11.41 -23.34
C GLU A 288 -24.84 11.31 -21.85
N TYR A 289 -23.86 10.95 -21.01
CA TYR A 289 -24.07 10.77 -19.58
C TYR A 289 -23.15 11.67 -18.75
N ILE A 290 -23.69 12.13 -17.62
CA ILE A 290 -22.95 12.87 -16.59
C ILE A 290 -22.87 12.01 -15.34
N SER A 291 -21.67 11.92 -14.75
CA SER A 291 -21.46 11.24 -13.48
C SER A 291 -21.87 12.13 -12.32
N LEU A 292 -22.58 11.58 -11.36
CA LEU A 292 -22.87 12.23 -10.06
C LEU A 292 -21.63 12.29 -9.16
N SER A 293 -20.64 11.45 -9.44
CA SER A 293 -19.38 11.37 -8.71
C SER A 293 -18.26 12.03 -9.53
N HIS A 294 -17.41 12.84 -8.89
CA HIS A 294 -16.27 13.48 -9.56
C HIS A 294 -15.21 12.46 -9.99
N ILE A 295 -15.17 11.29 -9.32
CA ILE A 295 -14.20 10.24 -9.56
C ILE A 295 -14.95 8.99 -9.96
N LEU A 296 -14.53 8.40 -11.09
CA LEU A 296 -15.12 7.18 -11.64
C LEU A 296 -14.41 5.97 -11.04
N GLU A 297 -14.85 5.55 -9.86
CA GLU A 297 -14.30 4.40 -9.15
C GLU A 297 -15.40 3.73 -8.31
N GLY A 298 -15.41 2.41 -8.24
CA GLY A 298 -16.43 1.64 -7.55
C GLY A 298 -17.76 1.64 -8.28
N PHE A 299 -18.85 1.87 -7.57
CA PHE A 299 -20.20 2.02 -8.12
C PHE A 299 -20.47 3.50 -8.39
N VAL A 300 -20.74 3.83 -9.64
CA VAL A 300 -20.96 5.21 -10.09
C VAL A 300 -22.35 5.33 -10.72
N LEU A 301 -23.12 6.30 -10.23
CA LEU A 301 -24.42 6.65 -10.80
C LEU A 301 -24.23 7.64 -11.93
N LEU A 302 -24.88 7.38 -13.06
CA LEU A 302 -24.90 8.22 -14.24
C LEU A 302 -26.32 8.75 -14.49
N CYS A 303 -26.41 10.02 -14.84
CA CYS A 303 -27.63 10.66 -15.31
C CYS A 303 -27.50 11.00 -16.78
N LYS A 304 -28.59 11.03 -17.54
CA LYS A 304 -28.58 11.57 -18.91
C LYS A 304 -28.18 13.04 -18.88
N ASN A 305 -27.31 13.41 -19.80
CA ASN A 305 -26.92 14.80 -19.99
C ASN A 305 -28.06 15.56 -20.68
N PRO A 306 -28.69 16.56 -20.04
CA PRO A 306 -29.78 17.32 -20.63
C PRO A 306 -29.35 18.16 -21.85
N ASP A 307 -28.08 18.51 -21.93
CA ASP A 307 -27.50 19.32 -23.02
C ASP A 307 -27.01 18.47 -24.21
N PHE A 308 -27.09 17.13 -24.10
CA PHE A 308 -26.71 16.24 -25.18
C PHE A 308 -27.79 16.21 -26.27
N MET A 309 -27.48 16.78 -27.45
CA MET A 309 -28.31 16.65 -28.65
C MET A 309 -27.84 15.37 -29.35
N GLU A 310 -28.74 14.40 -29.52
CA GLU A 310 -28.50 13.34 -30.50
C GLU A 310 -28.35 14.00 -31.87
N GLU A 311 -27.17 13.93 -32.47
CA GLU A 311 -27.02 14.21 -33.92
C GLU A 311 -27.88 13.18 -34.64
N ASP A 312 -28.94 13.65 -35.28
CA ASP A 312 -29.77 12.83 -36.16
C ASP A 312 -28.86 12.12 -37.14
N LYS A 313 -28.71 10.81 -36.97
CA LYS A 313 -28.04 9.97 -37.98
C LYS A 313 -28.98 9.92 -39.20
N GLU A 314 -28.74 10.83 -40.18
CA GLU A 314 -29.25 10.64 -41.53
C GLU A 314 -28.64 9.39 -42.19
#